data_3ff841fd3e59314c8fb219d10e107887
#
_entry.id   3ff841fd3e59314c8fb219d10e107887
#
_cell.length_a   1.000
_cell.length_b   1.000
_cell.length_c   1.000
_cell.angle_alpha   90.00
_cell.angle_beta   90.00
_cell.angle_gamma   90.00
#
_symmetry.space_group_name_H-M   'P 1'
#
loop_
_entity.id
_entity.type
_entity.pdbx_description
1 polymer ?
#
loop_
_entity_poly.entity_id
_entity_poly.type
_entity_poly.pdbx_seq_one_letter_code
_entity_poly.pdbx_strand_id
1 'polypeptide(L)'
;MERLKKRPDFLRAAKGIRRVTPAITLEVCETPALAAKPGVLRVGFTASRKIGGAVQRNRAKRRLRAAAAAVLPLSGLPGNDYVLVARRDTLTRPFGGLLDDLVSALNAAHARLGRPTA
;
A
#
# COMPACT_ATOMS: atom_id res chain seq x y z
N MET A 1 -5.11 11.80 2.27
CA MET A 1 -5.27 10.46 1.63
C MET A 1 -6.69 9.97 1.83
N GLU A 2 -7.24 9.43 0.78
CA GLU A 2 -8.56 8.81 0.84
C GLU A 2 -8.43 7.30 1.03
N ARG A 3 -9.35 6.68 1.78
CA ARG A 3 -9.30 5.23 2.05
C ARG A 3 -10.10 4.48 1.00
N LEU A 4 -9.48 3.42 0.45
CA LEU A 4 -10.19 2.46 -0.38
C LEU A 4 -11.07 1.57 0.50
N LYS A 5 -12.32 1.38 0.11
CA LYS A 5 -13.29 0.57 0.86
C LYS A 5 -14.00 -0.46 0.00
N LYS A 6 -14.03 -0.25 -1.32
CA LYS A 6 -14.84 -1.07 -2.24
C LYS A 6 -13.99 -2.18 -2.85
N ARG A 7 -14.55 -3.39 -2.91
CA ARG A 7 -13.88 -4.55 -3.49
C ARG A 7 -13.38 -4.31 -4.93
N PRO A 8 -14.12 -3.67 -5.84
CA PRO A 8 -13.61 -3.42 -7.19
C PRO A 8 -12.31 -2.63 -7.23
N ASP A 9 -12.11 -1.69 -6.30
CA ASP A 9 -10.89 -0.91 -6.23
C ASP A 9 -9.69 -1.77 -5.86
N PHE A 10 -9.86 -2.69 -4.89
CA PHE A 10 -8.80 -3.62 -4.51
C PHE A 10 -8.48 -4.59 -5.65
N LEU A 11 -9.47 -5.07 -6.37
CA LEU A 11 -9.26 -5.98 -7.51
C LEU A 11 -8.51 -5.28 -8.65
N ARG A 12 -8.80 -4.01 -8.88
CA ARG A 12 -8.10 -3.22 -9.91
C ARG A 12 -6.63 -3.03 -9.55
N ALA A 13 -6.34 -2.68 -8.31
CA ALA A 13 -4.97 -2.52 -7.84
C ALA A 13 -4.19 -3.83 -7.92
N ALA A 14 -4.82 -4.96 -7.63
CA ALA A 14 -4.19 -6.28 -7.70
C ALA A 14 -3.75 -6.64 -9.11
N LYS A 15 -4.39 -6.08 -10.13
CA LYS A 15 -4.02 -6.27 -11.55
C LYS A 15 -2.99 -5.25 -12.03
N GLY A 16 -2.66 -4.28 -11.21
CA GLY A 16 -1.69 -3.24 -11.55
C GLY A 16 -0.25 -3.67 -11.28
N ILE A 17 0.58 -2.70 -10.92
CA ILE A 17 1.98 -2.95 -10.59
C ILE A 17 2.05 -3.57 -9.21
N ARG A 18 2.82 -4.65 -9.09
CA ARG A 18 2.98 -5.36 -7.83
C ARG A 18 4.45 -5.41 -7.44
N ARG A 19 4.76 -5.03 -6.20
CA ARG A 19 6.10 -5.10 -5.63
C ARG A 19 6.08 -5.83 -4.30
N VAL A 20 6.92 -6.85 -4.19
CA VAL A 20 6.99 -7.70 -2.99
C VAL A 20 8.26 -7.36 -2.23
N THR A 21 8.12 -7.11 -0.93
CA THR A 21 9.23 -6.91 0.01
C THR A 21 9.09 -7.93 1.15
N PRO A 22 10.08 -8.03 2.06
CA PRO A 22 9.97 -8.99 3.16
C PRO A 22 8.69 -8.85 3.99
N ALA A 23 8.23 -7.62 4.24
CA ALA A 23 7.12 -7.40 5.15
C ALA A 23 5.86 -6.82 4.49
N ILE A 24 5.91 -6.41 3.23
CA ILE A 24 4.78 -5.77 2.54
C ILE A 24 4.74 -6.21 1.08
N THR A 25 3.56 -6.49 0.56
CA THR A 25 3.31 -6.50 -0.88
C THR A 25 2.57 -5.20 -1.21
N LEU A 26 3.10 -4.43 -2.15
CA LEU A 26 2.49 -3.20 -2.62
C LEU A 26 1.87 -3.42 -3.99
N GLU A 27 0.60 -3.00 -4.14
CA GLU A 27 -0.11 -3.04 -5.42
C GLU A 27 -0.51 -1.61 -5.78
N VAL A 28 -0.25 -1.20 -7.01
CA VAL A 28 -0.48 0.18 -7.45
C VAL A 28 -1.19 0.20 -8.79
N CYS A 29 -2.18 1.06 -8.91
CA CYS A 29 -2.83 1.37 -10.20
C CYS A 29 -3.22 2.85 -10.23
N GLU A 30 -3.53 3.37 -11.41
CA GLU A 30 -4.10 4.71 -11.50
C GLU A 30 -5.50 4.75 -10.90
N THR A 31 -5.82 5.84 -10.23
CA THR A 31 -7.18 6.07 -9.76
C THR A 31 -8.09 6.24 -10.98
N PRO A 32 -9.23 5.55 -11.05
CA PRO A 32 -10.17 5.73 -12.16
C PRO A 32 -10.60 7.19 -12.30
N ALA A 33 -10.75 7.66 -13.52
CA ALA A 33 -11.06 9.06 -13.80
C ALA A 33 -12.28 9.59 -13.03
N LEU A 34 -13.32 8.78 -12.91
CA LEU A 34 -14.54 9.18 -12.18
C LEU A 34 -14.34 9.32 -10.67
N ALA A 35 -13.31 8.69 -10.11
CA ALA A 35 -13.00 8.76 -8.68
C ALA A 35 -11.83 9.69 -8.39
N ALA A 36 -11.09 10.10 -9.40
CA ALA A 36 -9.89 10.92 -9.23
C ALA A 36 -10.24 12.33 -8.78
N LYS A 37 -9.46 12.83 -7.80
CA LYS A 37 -9.56 14.21 -7.31
C LYS A 37 -8.16 14.82 -7.35
N PRO A 38 -8.04 16.13 -7.72
CA PRO A 38 -6.72 16.76 -7.75
C PRO A 38 -5.98 16.67 -6.41
N GLY A 39 -4.73 16.27 -6.47
CA GLY A 39 -3.88 16.19 -5.29
C GLY A 39 -4.16 15.03 -4.34
N VAL A 40 -5.06 14.11 -4.68
CA VAL A 40 -5.48 13.02 -3.81
C VAL A 40 -4.95 11.68 -4.30
N LEU A 41 -4.32 10.92 -3.40
CA LEU A 41 -4.07 9.50 -3.59
C LEU A 41 -5.03 8.71 -2.70
N ARG A 42 -5.27 7.46 -3.06
CA ARG A 42 -6.13 6.57 -2.26
C ARG A 42 -5.32 5.39 -1.78
N VAL A 43 -5.63 4.89 -0.59
CA VAL A 43 -4.88 3.77 0.02
C VAL A 43 -5.81 2.75 0.65
N GLY A 44 -5.51 1.49 0.44
CA GLY A 44 -6.22 0.38 1.05
C GLY A 44 -5.27 -0.59 1.73
N PHE A 45 -5.80 -1.36 2.67
CA PHE A 45 -5.02 -2.32 3.47
C PHE A 45 -5.73 -3.65 3.49
N THR A 46 -4.99 -4.72 3.24
CA THR A 46 -5.54 -6.07 3.30
C THR A 46 -4.66 -6.99 4.12
N ALA A 47 -5.28 -7.97 4.76
CA ALA A 47 -4.58 -9.04 5.45
C ALA A 47 -5.40 -10.32 5.31
N SER A 48 -4.83 -11.33 4.66
CA SER A 48 -5.50 -12.60 4.44
C SER A 48 -5.47 -13.48 5.69
N ARG A 49 -6.28 -14.55 5.67
CA ARG A 49 -6.29 -15.54 6.74
C ARG A 49 -4.95 -16.25 6.93
N LYS A 50 -4.06 -16.22 5.95
CA LYS A 50 -2.72 -16.78 6.06
C LYS A 50 -1.86 -16.06 7.10
N ILE A 51 -2.19 -14.81 7.44
CA ILE A 51 -1.50 -14.03 8.46
C ILE A 51 -1.81 -14.58 9.86
N GLY A 52 -3.02 -15.10 10.05
CA GLY A 52 -3.49 -15.60 11.32
C GLY A 52 -4.96 -15.28 11.53
N GLY A 53 -5.40 -15.28 12.78
CA GLY A 53 -6.77 -14.95 13.15
C GLY A 53 -7.04 -13.45 13.09
N ALA A 54 -8.23 -13.05 13.57
CA ALA A 54 -8.66 -11.66 13.51
C ALA A 54 -7.73 -10.71 14.25
N VAL A 55 -7.19 -11.13 15.40
CA VAL A 55 -6.28 -10.31 16.19
C VAL A 55 -4.99 -10.00 15.41
N GLN A 56 -4.37 -11.03 14.82
CA GLN A 56 -3.16 -10.87 14.03
C GLN A 56 -3.41 -10.03 12.78
N ARG A 57 -4.51 -10.25 12.09
CA ARG A 57 -4.87 -9.48 10.89
C ARG A 57 -5.09 -8.00 11.23
N ASN A 58 -5.79 -7.71 12.31
CA ASN A 58 -6.02 -6.34 12.75
C ASN A 58 -4.72 -5.65 13.15
N ARG A 59 -3.82 -6.37 13.85
CA ARG A 59 -2.50 -5.86 14.21
C ARG A 59 -1.68 -5.54 12.97
N ALA A 60 -1.65 -6.44 12.00
CA ALA A 60 -0.92 -6.22 10.74
C ALA A 60 -1.44 -4.97 10.03
N LYS A 61 -2.76 -4.83 9.90
CA LYS A 61 -3.36 -3.65 9.26
C LYS A 61 -3.02 -2.37 10.00
N ARG A 62 -3.03 -2.38 11.35
CA ARG A 62 -2.65 -1.19 12.13
C ARG A 62 -1.20 -0.78 11.85
N ARG A 63 -0.31 -1.75 11.77
CA ARG A 63 1.09 -1.48 11.45
C ARG A 63 1.25 -0.91 10.04
N LEU A 64 0.53 -1.47 9.07
CA LEU A 64 0.54 -0.96 7.69
C LEU A 64 -0.03 0.45 7.61
N ARG A 65 -1.11 0.74 8.34
CA ARG A 65 -1.68 2.09 8.38
C ARG A 65 -0.68 3.10 8.95
N ALA A 66 0.01 2.73 10.03
CA ALA A 66 1.01 3.60 10.63
C ALA A 66 2.17 3.87 9.65
N ALA A 67 2.64 2.84 8.94
CA ALA A 67 3.69 3.00 7.94
C ALA A 67 3.22 3.89 6.78
N ALA A 68 2.01 3.68 6.28
CA ALA A 68 1.44 4.49 5.21
C ALA A 68 1.31 5.95 5.63
N ALA A 69 0.84 6.21 6.85
CA ALA A 69 0.71 7.58 7.36
C ALA A 69 2.06 8.30 7.45
N ALA A 70 3.14 7.56 7.72
CA ALA A 70 4.48 8.13 7.80
C ALA A 70 5.10 8.38 6.41
N VAL A 71 4.82 7.53 5.42
CA VAL A 71 5.54 7.50 4.15
C VAL A 71 4.76 8.10 2.99
N LEU A 72 3.47 7.77 2.84
CA LEU A 72 2.70 8.18 1.65
C LEU A 72 2.55 9.70 1.49
N PRO A 73 2.38 10.51 2.56
CA PRO A 73 2.30 11.96 2.38
C PRO A 73 3.54 12.57 1.72
N LEU A 74 4.70 11.95 1.90
CA LEU A 74 5.96 12.43 1.33
C LEU A 74 6.33 11.73 0.03
N SER A 75 6.01 10.45 -0.11
CA SER A 75 6.51 9.61 -1.20
C SER A 75 5.42 9.08 -2.12
N GLY A 76 4.15 9.16 -1.75
CA GLY A 76 3.05 8.77 -2.60
C GLY A 76 2.77 9.81 -3.68
N LEU A 77 2.23 9.36 -4.81
CA LEU A 77 1.88 10.25 -5.92
C LEU A 77 0.36 10.37 -6.04
N PRO A 78 -0.17 11.59 -6.09
CA PRO A 78 -1.61 11.80 -6.35
C PRO A 78 -2.05 11.13 -7.64
N GLY A 79 -3.32 10.76 -7.71
CA GLY A 79 -3.88 10.11 -8.90
C GLY A 79 -3.62 8.62 -8.96
N ASN A 80 -3.11 8.02 -7.89
CA ASN A 80 -2.87 6.58 -7.82
C ASN A 80 -3.58 5.96 -6.63
N ASP A 81 -3.93 4.69 -6.79
CA ASP A 81 -4.44 3.83 -5.73
C ASP A 81 -3.31 2.92 -5.28
N TYR A 82 -3.06 2.88 -3.97
CA TYR A 82 -2.06 2.04 -3.35
C TYR A 82 -2.74 1.04 -2.44
N VAL A 83 -2.42 -0.24 -2.60
CA VAL A 83 -2.90 -1.28 -1.68
C VAL A 83 -1.69 -1.91 -1.01
N LEU A 84 -1.66 -1.86 0.32
CA LEU A 84 -0.65 -2.51 1.13
C LEU A 84 -1.22 -3.84 1.61
N VAL A 85 -0.58 -4.92 1.18
CA VAL A 85 -1.00 -6.28 1.51
C VAL A 85 -0.07 -6.82 2.59
N ALA A 86 -0.64 -7.24 3.72
CA ALA A 86 0.13 -7.79 4.83
C ALA A 86 0.77 -9.13 4.44
N ARG A 87 2.00 -9.32 4.91
CA ARG A 87 2.71 -10.60 4.88
C ARG A 87 2.96 -11.03 6.32
N ARG A 88 3.40 -12.27 6.53
CA ARG A 88 3.71 -12.74 7.90
C ARG A 88 4.69 -11.82 8.62
N ASP A 89 5.72 -11.36 7.93
CA ASP A 89 6.73 -10.50 8.52
C ASP A 89 6.22 -9.10 8.86
N THR A 90 5.05 -8.71 8.36
CA THR A 90 4.40 -7.46 8.80
C THR A 90 4.24 -7.41 10.31
N LEU A 91 3.96 -8.56 10.94
CA LEU A 91 3.71 -8.64 12.38
C LEU A 91 4.97 -8.45 13.22
N THR A 92 6.13 -8.87 12.73
CA THR A 92 7.34 -8.98 13.53
C THR A 92 8.48 -8.07 13.08
N ARG A 93 8.44 -7.58 11.85
CA ARG A 93 9.50 -6.71 11.35
C ARG A 93 9.56 -5.44 12.16
N PRO A 94 10.76 -4.97 12.60
CA PRO A 94 10.88 -3.69 13.27
C PRO A 94 10.23 -2.57 12.45
N PHE A 95 9.63 -1.60 13.11
CA PHE A 95 8.86 -0.58 12.40
C PHE A 95 9.71 0.21 11.40
N GLY A 96 10.96 0.52 11.74
CA GLY A 96 11.89 1.16 10.79
C GLY A 96 12.11 0.33 9.54
N GLY A 97 12.21 -0.99 9.68
CA GLY A 97 12.31 -1.89 8.53
C GLY A 97 11.04 -1.92 7.69
N LEU A 98 9.88 -1.81 8.34
CA LEU A 98 8.60 -1.73 7.64
C LEU A 98 8.51 -0.45 6.81
N LEU A 99 8.97 0.67 7.35
CA LEU A 99 9.06 1.93 6.62
C LEU A 99 10.01 1.82 5.42
N ASP A 100 11.17 1.22 5.61
CA ASP A 100 12.16 1.02 4.54
C ASP A 100 11.58 0.15 3.42
N ASP A 101 10.87 -0.92 3.79
CA ASP A 101 10.22 -1.80 2.82
C ASP A 101 9.20 -1.04 1.99
N LEU A 102 8.40 -0.19 2.62
CA LEU A 102 7.40 0.60 1.91
C LEU A 102 8.04 1.61 0.96
N VAL A 103 9.05 2.33 1.41
CA VAL A 103 9.78 3.29 0.55
C VAL A 103 10.39 2.57 -0.65
N SER A 104 11.04 1.44 -0.42
CA SER A 104 11.65 0.64 -1.50
C SER A 104 10.61 0.18 -2.52
N ALA A 105 9.47 -0.32 -2.04
CA ALA A 105 8.39 -0.76 -2.92
C ALA A 105 7.80 0.39 -3.72
N LEU A 106 7.61 1.56 -3.10
CA LEU A 106 7.12 2.76 -3.79
C LEU A 106 8.08 3.21 -4.87
N ASN A 107 9.37 3.29 -4.57
CA ASN A 107 10.37 3.70 -5.56
C ASN A 107 10.37 2.76 -6.77
N ALA A 108 10.31 1.45 -6.53
CA ALA A 108 10.28 0.47 -7.61
C ALA A 108 8.99 0.56 -8.43
N ALA A 109 7.85 0.76 -7.77
CA ALA A 109 6.57 0.89 -8.45
C ALA A 109 6.50 2.18 -9.29
N HIS A 110 6.97 3.30 -8.73
CA HIS A 110 6.98 4.58 -9.44
C HIS A 110 7.89 4.54 -10.66
N ALA A 111 9.02 3.85 -10.57
CA ALA A 111 9.89 3.65 -11.72
C ALA A 111 9.18 2.88 -12.85
N ARG A 112 8.37 1.88 -12.48
CA ARG A 112 7.56 1.12 -13.44
C ARG A 112 6.46 1.98 -14.08
N LEU A 113 5.92 2.94 -13.34
CA LEU A 113 4.93 3.87 -13.87
C LEU A 113 5.56 4.95 -14.76
N GLY A 114 6.89 5.02 -14.83
CA GLY A 114 7.58 6.07 -15.55
C GLY A 114 7.47 7.43 -14.89
N ARG A 115 7.20 7.48 -13.58
CA ARG A 115 7.04 8.71 -12.82
C ARG A 115 8.19 8.90 -11.83
N PRO A 116 8.65 10.16 -11.61
CA PRO A 116 9.67 10.41 -10.61
C PRO A 116 9.09 10.16 -9.21
N THR A 117 9.92 9.65 -8.31
CA THR A 117 9.60 9.59 -6.88
C THR A 117 9.86 10.96 -6.26
N ALA A 118 9.03 11.30 -5.32
CA ALA A 118 9.20 12.55 -4.60
C ALA A 118 10.43 12.51 -3.68
#